data_5aa352c190576650a310110abdecb1d3
#
_entry.id   5aa352c190576650a310110abdecb1d3
#
_cell.length_a   1.000
_cell.length_b   1.000
_cell.length_c   1.000
_cell.angle_alpha   90.00
_cell.angle_beta   90.00
_cell.angle_gamma   90.00
#
_symmetry.space_group_name_H-M   'P 1'
#
loop_
_entity.id
_entity.type
_entity.pdbx_description
1 polymer ?
#
loop_
_entity_poly.entity_id
_entity_poly.type
_entity_poly.pdbx_seq_one_letter_code
_entity_poly.pdbx_strand_id
1 'polypeptide(L)'
;GVLGVLLDVSLKVLPRPADERTLALELDQAQALEQMASLARGALPLSASSWVDGQLYLRFEGSLETLDAVAARVGGELLPDGGSFWASLREQTHPFFAGEQPLWRCTVPGLVAPLPLGDVSLVEWNGMQRWYRGVADAAALEATTAVGGHATLFRHHTDAADAFTPLAPPLLRLHRE
;
A
#
# COMPACT_ATOMS: atom_id res chain seq x y z
N GLY A 1 -7.02 3.59 20.70
CA GLY A 1 -7.19 4.38 21.91
C GLY A 1 -7.93 3.68 23.04
N VAL A 2 -8.41 2.44 22.84
CA VAL A 2 -9.22 1.74 23.88
C VAL A 2 -8.39 0.88 24.84
N LEU A 3 -7.14 0.54 24.50
CA LEU A 3 -6.30 -0.37 25.29
C LEU A 3 -5.38 0.36 26.29
N GLY A 4 -5.21 1.66 26.14
CA GLY A 4 -4.38 2.46 27.05
C GLY A 4 -3.75 3.68 26.38
N VAL A 5 -3.09 4.51 27.20
CA VAL A 5 -2.35 5.69 26.76
C VAL A 5 -0.86 5.35 26.71
N LEU A 6 -0.23 5.54 25.57
CA LEU A 6 1.21 5.40 25.41
C LEU A 6 1.88 6.73 25.80
N LEU A 7 2.80 6.69 26.77
CA LEU A 7 3.56 7.86 27.21
C LEU A 7 4.96 7.89 26.60
N ASP A 8 5.55 6.72 26.36
CA ASP A 8 6.88 6.59 25.81
C ASP A 8 7.03 5.27 25.05
N VAL A 9 7.82 5.24 23.98
CA VAL A 9 8.05 4.05 23.15
C VAL A 9 9.52 3.99 22.75
N SER A 10 10.15 2.85 23.01
CA SER A 10 11.50 2.55 22.51
C SER A 10 11.42 1.57 21.35
N LEU A 11 11.94 1.97 20.17
CA LEU A 11 11.95 1.17 18.96
C LEU A 11 13.38 0.74 18.61
N LYS A 12 13.56 -0.56 18.35
CA LYS A 12 14.79 -1.05 17.74
C LYS A 12 14.70 -0.81 16.21
N VAL A 13 15.64 -0.06 15.68
CA VAL A 13 15.73 0.26 14.25
C VAL A 13 16.88 -0.49 13.58
N LEU A 14 16.76 -0.69 12.26
CA LEU A 14 17.86 -1.18 11.44
C LEU A 14 18.83 -0.04 11.11
N PRO A 15 20.12 -0.33 10.86
CA PRO A 15 21.04 0.65 10.31
C PRO A 15 20.52 1.21 9.00
N ARG A 16 20.83 2.47 8.74
CA ARG A 16 20.48 3.09 7.45
C ARG A 16 21.21 2.34 6.32
N PRO A 17 20.53 1.98 5.23
CA PRO A 17 21.17 1.32 4.09
C PRO A 17 22.25 2.22 3.46
N ALA A 18 23.23 1.61 2.82
CA ALA A 18 24.34 2.34 2.17
C ALA A 18 23.83 3.14 0.96
N ASP A 19 22.90 2.55 0.20
CA ASP A 19 22.30 3.18 -0.98
C ASP A 19 20.89 2.63 -1.22
N GLU A 20 20.11 3.31 -2.08
CA GLU A 20 18.79 2.88 -2.51
C GLU A 20 18.59 3.09 -4.01
N ARG A 21 17.79 2.23 -4.65
CA ARG A 21 17.35 2.40 -6.04
C ARG A 21 15.87 2.11 -6.18
N THR A 22 15.21 2.91 -7.00
CA THR A 22 13.82 2.68 -7.40
C THR A 22 13.78 2.32 -8.87
N LEU A 23 13.16 1.18 -9.18
CA LEU A 23 12.90 0.72 -10.54
C LEU A 23 11.42 0.91 -10.86
N ALA A 24 11.12 1.35 -12.08
CA ALA A 24 9.77 1.50 -12.60
C ALA A 24 9.54 0.49 -13.74
N LEU A 25 8.41 -0.22 -13.70
CA LEU A 25 7.99 -1.18 -14.71
C LEU A 25 6.56 -0.85 -15.16
N GLU A 26 6.34 -0.79 -16.46
CA GLU A 26 5.00 -0.63 -17.03
C GLU A 26 4.27 -1.97 -16.97
N LEU A 27 3.27 -2.07 -16.10
CA LEU A 27 2.49 -3.28 -15.84
C LEU A 27 1.06 -2.89 -15.51
N ASP A 28 0.09 -3.70 -15.95
CA ASP A 28 -1.25 -3.60 -15.41
C ASP A 28 -1.31 -3.99 -13.94
N GLN A 29 -2.43 -3.70 -13.27
CA GLN A 29 -2.56 -3.95 -11.83
C GLN A 29 -2.42 -5.43 -11.45
N ALA A 30 -2.96 -6.34 -12.26
CA ALA A 30 -2.90 -7.78 -11.98
C ALA A 30 -1.47 -8.30 -12.08
N GLN A 31 -0.76 -7.93 -13.15
CA GLN A 31 0.65 -8.24 -13.35
C GLN A 31 1.53 -7.65 -12.23
N ALA A 32 1.26 -6.41 -11.83
CA ALA A 32 1.98 -5.76 -10.74
C ALA A 32 1.79 -6.49 -9.40
N LEU A 33 0.56 -6.92 -9.08
CA LEU A 33 0.27 -7.72 -7.87
C LEU A 33 1.00 -9.06 -7.88
N GLU A 34 1.05 -9.76 -9.02
CA GLU A 34 1.79 -11.01 -9.18
C GLU A 34 3.30 -10.78 -9.00
N GLN A 35 3.84 -9.72 -9.60
CA GLN A 35 5.24 -9.34 -9.45
C GLN A 35 5.60 -8.99 -8.01
N MET A 36 4.80 -8.17 -7.34
CA MET A 36 4.96 -7.84 -5.91
C MET A 36 4.97 -9.10 -5.05
N ALA A 37 4.03 -10.01 -5.27
CA ALA A 37 3.92 -11.27 -4.53
C ALA A 37 5.11 -12.21 -4.79
N SER A 38 5.62 -12.24 -6.00
CA SER A 38 6.82 -13.01 -6.36
C SER A 38 8.06 -12.46 -5.66
N LEU A 39 8.26 -11.15 -5.69
CA LEU A 39 9.41 -10.48 -5.06
C LEU A 39 9.37 -10.58 -3.54
N ALA A 40 8.19 -10.47 -2.92
CA ALA A 40 8.04 -10.60 -1.46
C ALA A 40 8.43 -11.97 -0.91
N ARG A 41 8.34 -13.02 -1.73
CA ARG A 41 8.80 -14.38 -1.39
C ARG A 41 10.27 -14.63 -1.68
N GLY A 42 10.90 -13.73 -2.42
CA GLY A 42 12.30 -13.83 -2.82
C GLY A 42 13.27 -13.30 -1.77
N ALA A 43 14.56 -13.47 -2.05
CA ALA A 43 15.65 -12.97 -1.20
C ALA A 43 16.18 -11.59 -1.63
N LEU A 44 15.46 -10.87 -2.51
CA LEU A 44 15.87 -9.55 -2.93
C LEU A 44 15.62 -8.52 -1.82
N PRO A 45 16.48 -7.53 -1.67
CA PRO A 45 16.37 -6.50 -0.62
C PRO A 45 15.32 -5.44 -0.96
N LEU A 46 14.09 -5.89 -1.21
CA LEU A 46 12.92 -5.03 -1.50
C LEU A 46 12.49 -4.32 -0.22
N SER A 47 12.52 -3.00 -0.21
CA SER A 47 12.13 -2.17 0.94
C SER A 47 10.78 -1.49 0.77
N ALA A 48 10.35 -1.25 -0.46
CA ALA A 48 9.01 -0.72 -0.74
C ALA A 48 8.53 -1.15 -2.13
N SER A 49 7.20 -1.22 -2.28
CA SER A 49 6.54 -1.44 -3.56
C SER A 49 5.29 -0.59 -3.66
N SER A 50 5.03 -0.01 -4.82
CA SER A 50 3.79 0.71 -5.12
C SER A 50 3.43 0.55 -6.59
N TRP A 51 2.13 0.45 -6.87
CA TRP A 51 1.60 0.51 -8.23
C TRP A 51 0.58 1.64 -8.32
N VAL A 52 0.74 2.50 -9.31
CA VAL A 52 -0.16 3.60 -9.61
C VAL A 52 -0.04 3.97 -11.08
N ASP A 53 -1.16 4.31 -11.73
CA ASP A 53 -1.23 4.81 -13.10
C ASP A 53 -0.48 3.92 -14.13
N GLY A 54 -0.63 2.59 -14.01
CA GLY A 54 -0.01 1.63 -14.93
C GLY A 54 1.48 1.37 -14.69
N GLN A 55 2.06 1.89 -13.62
CA GLN A 55 3.47 1.76 -13.29
C GLN A 55 3.66 1.06 -11.94
N LEU A 56 4.48 0.01 -11.92
CA LEU A 56 4.97 -0.62 -10.70
C LEU A 56 6.31 -0.01 -10.30
N TYR A 57 6.37 0.56 -9.12
CA TYR A 57 7.58 1.11 -8.50
C TYR A 57 8.09 0.18 -7.41
N LEU A 58 9.37 -0.16 -7.49
CA LEU A 58 10.05 -1.08 -6.58
C LEU A 58 11.29 -0.41 -6.01
N ARG A 59 11.36 -0.23 -4.69
CA ARG A 59 12.55 0.30 -4.02
C ARG A 59 13.36 -0.84 -3.41
N PHE A 60 14.63 -0.85 -3.75
CA PHE A 60 15.61 -1.78 -3.20
C PHE A 60 16.68 -1.00 -2.44
N GLU A 61 17.19 -1.61 -1.36
CA GLU A 61 18.18 -1.01 -0.47
C GLU A 61 19.37 -1.97 -0.28
N GLY A 62 20.61 -1.45 -0.33
CA GLY A 62 21.79 -2.29 -0.16
C GLY A 62 23.08 -1.63 -0.61
N SER A 63 24.11 -2.46 -0.92
CA SER A 63 25.34 -1.97 -1.55
C SER A 63 25.11 -1.70 -3.05
N LEU A 64 25.92 -0.85 -3.66
CA LEU A 64 25.85 -0.58 -5.10
C LEU A 64 25.93 -1.84 -5.94
N GLU A 65 26.83 -2.77 -5.62
CA GLU A 65 26.96 -4.06 -6.31
C GLU A 65 25.67 -4.89 -6.22
N THR A 66 25.04 -4.94 -5.04
CA THR A 66 23.75 -5.62 -4.85
C THR A 66 22.67 -4.97 -5.70
N LEU A 67 22.61 -3.64 -5.71
CA LEU A 67 21.61 -2.90 -6.47
C LEU A 67 21.80 -3.03 -7.99
N ASP A 68 23.03 -3.12 -8.48
CA ASP A 68 23.33 -3.42 -9.89
C ASP A 68 22.84 -4.82 -10.29
N ALA A 69 23.10 -5.82 -9.45
CA ALA A 69 22.62 -7.19 -9.68
C ALA A 69 21.08 -7.29 -9.65
N VAL A 70 20.43 -6.55 -8.74
CA VAL A 70 18.97 -6.47 -8.65
C VAL A 70 18.40 -5.83 -9.92
N ALA A 71 18.92 -4.69 -10.36
CA ALA A 71 18.46 -4.01 -11.56
C ALA A 71 18.57 -4.90 -12.81
N ALA A 72 19.70 -5.62 -12.95
CA ALA A 72 19.89 -6.58 -14.06
C ALA A 72 18.89 -7.74 -14.02
N ARG A 73 18.48 -8.20 -12.84
CA ARG A 73 17.54 -9.31 -12.65
C ARG A 73 16.07 -8.93 -12.78
N VAL A 74 15.68 -7.78 -12.23
CA VAL A 74 14.29 -7.32 -12.18
C VAL A 74 13.91 -6.64 -13.49
N GLY A 75 14.84 -5.92 -14.10
CA GLY A 75 14.58 -5.07 -15.26
C GLY A 75 13.86 -3.79 -14.88
N GLY A 76 13.24 -3.15 -15.88
CA GLY A 76 12.59 -1.86 -15.71
C GLY A 76 13.55 -0.68 -15.87
N GLU A 77 13.03 0.51 -15.68
CA GLU A 77 13.78 1.76 -15.79
C GLU A 77 14.15 2.31 -14.41
N LEU A 78 15.35 2.85 -14.29
CA LEU A 78 15.75 3.54 -13.07
C LEU A 78 14.95 4.84 -12.95
N LEU A 79 14.26 5.02 -11.82
CA LEU A 79 13.62 6.28 -11.47
C LEU A 79 14.66 7.21 -10.80
N PRO A 80 15.11 8.29 -11.48
CA PRO A 80 16.21 9.12 -10.97
C PRO A 80 15.89 9.81 -9.64
N ASP A 81 14.64 10.18 -9.43
CA ASP A 81 14.16 10.85 -8.21
C ASP A 81 13.19 9.95 -7.41
N GLY A 82 13.63 8.72 -7.16
CA GLY A 82 12.86 7.77 -6.36
C GLY A 82 12.53 8.28 -4.97
N GLY A 83 13.45 9.00 -4.33
CA GLY A 83 13.24 9.57 -3.00
C GLY A 83 12.03 10.51 -2.94
N SER A 84 11.89 11.43 -3.89
CA SER A 84 10.73 12.34 -3.99
C SER A 84 9.43 11.58 -4.27
N PHE A 85 9.46 10.55 -5.11
CA PHE A 85 8.30 9.69 -5.35
C PHE A 85 7.81 9.06 -4.05
N TRP A 86 8.67 8.37 -3.30
CA TRP A 86 8.30 7.72 -2.03
C TRP A 86 7.88 8.72 -0.96
N ALA A 87 8.52 9.90 -0.91
CA ALA A 87 8.09 10.98 -0.04
C ALA A 87 6.68 11.46 -0.38
N SER A 88 6.35 11.58 -1.68
CA SER A 88 5.03 12.01 -2.12
C SER A 88 3.92 11.02 -1.74
N LEU A 89 4.20 9.72 -1.75
CA LEU A 89 3.26 8.70 -1.28
C LEU A 89 3.08 8.77 0.24
N ARG A 90 4.18 8.84 0.98
CA ARG A 90 4.16 8.92 2.45
C ARG A 90 3.41 10.14 2.96
N GLU A 91 3.67 11.31 2.37
CA GLU A 91 3.04 12.58 2.74
C GLU A 91 1.68 12.81 2.06
N GLN A 92 1.23 11.87 1.22
CA GLN A 92 -0.01 11.96 0.44
C GLN A 92 -0.09 13.21 -0.46
N THR A 93 1.05 13.64 -0.99
CA THR A 93 1.16 14.74 -1.95
C THR A 93 1.21 14.27 -3.40
N HIS A 94 1.29 12.96 -3.64
CA HIS A 94 1.19 12.38 -4.98
C HIS A 94 -0.14 12.77 -5.63
N PRO A 95 -0.19 13.05 -6.97
CA PRO A 95 -1.42 13.45 -7.66
C PRO A 95 -2.61 12.51 -7.46
N PHE A 96 -2.35 11.22 -7.24
CA PHE A 96 -3.40 10.26 -6.88
C PHE A 96 -4.23 10.70 -5.67
N PHE A 97 -3.63 11.32 -4.66
CA PHE A 97 -4.33 11.75 -3.45
C PHE A 97 -5.00 13.13 -3.59
N ALA A 98 -4.86 13.80 -4.74
CA ALA A 98 -5.47 15.11 -4.97
C ALA A 98 -6.99 15.01 -5.21
N GLY A 99 -7.71 16.09 -4.90
CA GLY A 99 -9.15 16.21 -5.13
C GLY A 99 -10.00 15.92 -3.91
N GLU A 100 -11.31 16.12 -4.09
CA GLU A 100 -12.31 16.10 -3.01
C GLU A 100 -13.13 14.80 -2.97
N GLN A 101 -12.84 13.85 -3.84
CA GLN A 101 -13.56 12.59 -3.86
C GLN A 101 -13.27 11.76 -2.60
N PRO A 102 -14.23 10.95 -2.14
CA PRO A 102 -13.99 10.02 -1.04
C PRO A 102 -12.76 9.16 -1.32
N LEU A 103 -11.90 9.00 -0.32
CA LEU A 103 -10.70 8.20 -0.39
C LEU A 103 -10.82 7.02 0.57
N TRP A 104 -10.87 5.82 0.00
CA TRP A 104 -10.91 4.57 0.74
C TRP A 104 -9.52 3.94 0.86
N ARG A 105 -9.16 3.53 2.06
CA ARG A 105 -8.01 2.67 2.33
C ARG A 105 -8.50 1.27 2.65
N CYS A 106 -8.19 0.34 1.76
CA CYS A 106 -8.54 -1.07 1.89
C CYS A 106 -7.30 -1.86 2.25
N THR A 107 -7.35 -2.61 3.34
CA THR A 107 -6.30 -3.56 3.72
C THR A 107 -6.82 -4.95 3.45
N VAL A 108 -6.09 -5.72 2.65
CA VAL A 108 -6.49 -7.08 2.23
C VAL A 108 -5.38 -8.07 2.56
N PRO A 109 -5.68 -9.37 2.70
CA PRO A 109 -4.65 -10.41 2.76
C PRO A 109 -3.76 -10.34 1.51
N GLY A 110 -2.49 -10.74 1.62
CA GLY A 110 -1.61 -10.85 0.46
C GLY A 110 -2.18 -11.80 -0.60
N LEU A 111 -1.79 -11.62 -1.86
CA LEU A 111 -2.20 -12.45 -3.01
C LEU A 111 -3.68 -12.35 -3.42
N VAL A 112 -4.39 -11.34 -3.00
CA VAL A 112 -5.74 -11.07 -3.47
C VAL A 112 -5.68 -10.38 -4.84
N ALA A 113 -6.47 -10.86 -5.80
CA ALA A 113 -6.64 -10.24 -7.12
C ALA A 113 -7.11 -8.77 -7.01
N PRO A 114 -7.06 -7.97 -8.09
CA PRO A 114 -7.66 -6.63 -8.09
C PRO A 114 -9.10 -6.67 -7.57
N LEU A 115 -9.45 -5.74 -6.68
CA LEU A 115 -10.83 -5.60 -6.21
C LEU A 115 -11.68 -4.95 -7.32
N PRO A 116 -12.97 -5.31 -7.45
CA PRO A 116 -13.86 -4.74 -8.46
C PRO A 116 -14.34 -3.33 -8.09
N LEU A 117 -13.41 -2.42 -7.81
CA LEU A 117 -13.67 -1.06 -7.32
C LEU A 117 -13.26 0.04 -8.33
N GLY A 118 -13.10 -0.33 -9.60
CA GLY A 118 -12.69 0.58 -10.68
C GLY A 118 -11.18 0.71 -10.84
N ASP A 119 -10.78 1.50 -11.83
CA ASP A 119 -9.39 1.57 -12.30
C ASP A 119 -8.54 2.62 -11.54
N VAL A 120 -9.18 3.56 -10.85
CA VAL A 120 -8.47 4.62 -10.13
C VAL A 120 -8.05 4.11 -8.75
N SER A 121 -6.90 3.48 -8.72
CA SER A 121 -6.35 2.87 -7.50
C SER A 121 -4.85 3.09 -7.36
N LEU A 122 -4.37 3.04 -6.12
CA LEU A 122 -2.97 2.98 -5.77
C LEU A 122 -2.77 1.77 -4.85
N VAL A 123 -1.76 0.99 -5.13
CA VAL A 123 -1.46 -0.24 -4.38
C VAL A 123 -0.10 -0.11 -3.72
N GLU A 124 -0.01 -0.51 -2.47
CA GLU A 124 1.23 -0.47 -1.66
C GLU A 124 1.40 -1.77 -0.85
N TRP A 125 2.52 -1.88 -0.15
CA TRP A 125 2.80 -2.95 0.82
C TRP A 125 2.63 -4.35 0.21
N ASN A 126 3.26 -4.57 -0.94
CA ASN A 126 3.19 -5.85 -1.66
C ASN A 126 1.74 -6.30 -1.96
N GLY A 127 0.88 -5.33 -2.29
CA GLY A 127 -0.51 -5.59 -2.66
C GLY A 127 -1.51 -5.65 -1.51
N MET A 128 -1.05 -5.52 -0.26
CA MET A 128 -1.92 -5.61 0.91
C MET A 128 -2.64 -4.31 1.24
N GLN A 129 -2.07 -3.15 0.96
CA GLN A 129 -2.72 -1.86 1.12
C GLN A 129 -3.14 -1.31 -0.24
N ARG A 130 -4.41 -0.97 -0.38
CA ARG A 130 -5.00 -0.48 -1.62
C ARG A 130 -5.83 0.76 -1.36
N TRP A 131 -5.61 1.76 -2.18
CA TRP A 131 -6.34 3.02 -2.11
C TRP A 131 -7.26 3.13 -3.31
N TYR A 132 -8.49 3.55 -3.07
CA TYR A 132 -9.49 3.78 -4.12
C TYR A 132 -10.12 5.15 -3.92
N ARG A 133 -10.32 5.85 -5.02
CA ARG A 133 -10.90 7.20 -5.02
C ARG A 133 -12.24 7.21 -5.74
N GLY A 134 -13.22 7.89 -5.15
CA GLY A 134 -14.54 8.07 -5.77
C GLY A 134 -15.44 6.83 -5.76
N VAL A 135 -15.11 5.82 -4.96
CA VAL A 135 -15.88 4.59 -4.81
C VAL A 135 -17.03 4.78 -3.83
N ALA A 136 -18.18 4.18 -4.12
CA ALA A 136 -19.31 4.16 -3.20
C ALA A 136 -19.00 3.37 -1.92
N ASP A 137 -19.43 3.86 -0.75
CA ASP A 137 -19.10 3.30 0.56
C ASP A 137 -19.47 1.82 0.68
N ALA A 138 -20.69 1.45 0.31
CA ALA A 138 -21.13 0.06 0.34
C ALA A 138 -20.25 -0.86 -0.51
N ALA A 139 -19.86 -0.43 -1.72
CA ALA A 139 -19.03 -1.23 -2.61
C ALA A 139 -17.62 -1.45 -2.03
N ALA A 140 -16.99 -0.42 -1.44
CA ALA A 140 -15.68 -0.53 -0.82
C ALA A 140 -15.69 -1.50 0.36
N LEU A 141 -16.68 -1.38 1.24
CA LEU A 141 -16.85 -2.26 2.40
C LEU A 141 -17.13 -3.71 1.99
N GLU A 142 -18.06 -3.94 1.06
CA GLU A 142 -18.44 -5.25 0.58
C GLU A 142 -17.28 -5.97 -0.11
N ALA A 143 -16.66 -5.33 -1.12
CA ALA A 143 -15.56 -5.93 -1.87
C ALA A 143 -14.37 -6.28 -0.99
N THR A 144 -14.05 -5.43 0.01
CA THR A 144 -12.92 -5.67 0.90
C THR A 144 -13.24 -6.77 1.91
N THR A 145 -14.46 -6.79 2.47
CA THR A 145 -14.89 -7.82 3.42
C THR A 145 -14.98 -9.19 2.76
N ALA A 146 -15.43 -9.27 1.50
CA ALA A 146 -15.54 -10.51 0.74
C ALA A 146 -14.22 -11.27 0.62
N VAL A 147 -13.09 -10.57 0.65
CA VAL A 147 -11.75 -11.17 0.61
C VAL A 147 -11.08 -11.29 1.98
N GLY A 148 -11.83 -11.06 3.06
CA GLY A 148 -11.31 -11.15 4.43
C GLY A 148 -10.47 -9.93 4.86
N GLY A 149 -10.59 -8.83 4.14
CA GLY A 149 -9.94 -7.56 4.45
C GLY A 149 -10.82 -6.61 5.25
N HIS A 150 -10.34 -5.39 5.43
CA HIS A 150 -11.10 -4.29 6.02
C HIS A 150 -10.85 -2.98 5.28
N ALA A 151 -11.86 -2.12 5.21
CA ALA A 151 -11.80 -0.82 4.59
C ALA A 151 -12.00 0.30 5.62
N THR A 152 -11.35 1.42 5.36
CA THR A 152 -11.49 2.65 6.15
C THR A 152 -11.73 3.80 5.19
N LEU A 153 -12.80 4.57 5.41
CA LEU A 153 -13.01 5.84 4.74
C LEU A 153 -12.03 6.87 5.30
N PHE A 154 -10.94 7.07 4.59
CA PHE A 154 -9.80 7.85 5.07
C PHE A 154 -9.99 9.35 4.92
N ARG A 155 -10.66 9.77 3.85
CA ARG A 155 -11.00 11.17 3.57
C ARG A 155 -12.37 11.25 2.93
N HIS A 156 -13.22 12.13 3.47
CA HIS A 156 -14.56 12.42 2.95
C HIS A 156 -14.96 13.86 3.29
N HIS A 157 -16.01 14.37 2.62
CA HIS A 157 -16.52 15.72 2.82
C HIS A 157 -17.94 15.77 3.39
N THR A 158 -18.53 14.62 3.72
CA THR A 158 -19.87 14.51 4.29
C THR A 158 -19.85 13.64 5.53
N ASP A 159 -20.85 13.78 6.42
CA ASP A 159 -21.04 12.92 7.57
C ASP A 159 -21.35 11.49 7.11
N ALA A 160 -20.32 10.70 6.87
CA ALA A 160 -20.46 9.29 6.53
C ALA A 160 -20.75 8.48 7.80
N ALA A 161 -21.84 7.71 7.77
CA ALA A 161 -22.29 6.93 8.92
C ALA A 161 -21.29 5.83 9.29
N ASP A 162 -20.59 5.24 8.30
CA ASP A 162 -19.72 4.07 8.49
C ASP A 162 -18.36 4.28 7.86
N ALA A 163 -17.45 4.92 8.60
CA ALA A 163 -16.05 5.12 8.15
C ALA A 163 -15.19 3.86 8.22
N PHE A 164 -15.66 2.77 8.83
CA PHE A 164 -14.89 1.55 9.06
C PHE A 164 -15.70 0.30 8.74
N THR A 165 -15.03 -0.75 8.29
CA THR A 165 -15.64 -2.08 8.25
C THR A 165 -16.11 -2.47 9.66
N PRO A 166 -17.38 -2.91 9.84
CA PRO A 166 -17.88 -3.36 11.13
C PRO A 166 -17.01 -4.49 11.70
N LEU A 167 -16.73 -4.42 13.00
CA LEU A 167 -15.96 -5.47 13.68
C LEU A 167 -16.74 -6.79 13.71
N ALA A 168 -16.05 -7.89 13.44
CA ALA A 168 -16.61 -9.23 13.64
C ALA A 168 -17.01 -9.43 15.12
N PRO A 169 -18.08 -10.22 15.43
CA PRO A 169 -18.59 -10.37 16.79
C PRO A 169 -17.56 -10.75 17.85
N PRO A 170 -16.54 -11.58 17.59
CA PRO A 170 -15.48 -11.84 18.57
C PRO A 170 -14.64 -10.63 18.91
N LEU A 171 -14.29 -9.81 17.89
CA LEU A 171 -13.50 -8.59 18.07
C LEU A 171 -14.33 -7.49 18.76
N LEU A 172 -15.63 -7.40 18.43
CA LEU A 172 -16.53 -6.45 19.07
C LEU A 172 -16.66 -6.72 20.57
N ARG A 173 -16.59 -7.97 21.01
CA ARG A 173 -16.58 -8.34 22.45
C ARG A 173 -15.33 -7.81 23.16
N LEU A 174 -14.15 -7.98 22.56
CA LEU A 174 -12.90 -7.43 23.11
C LEU A 174 -12.88 -5.91 23.24
N HIS A 175 -13.65 -5.22 22.42
CA HIS A 175 -13.76 -3.75 22.49
C HIS A 175 -14.73 -3.25 23.59
N ARG A 176 -15.55 -4.14 24.15
CA ARG A 176 -16.55 -3.79 25.18
C ARG A 176 -16.12 -4.16 26.59
N GLU A 177 -15.10 -4.98 26.74
CA GLU A 177 -14.46 -5.33 28.00
C GLU A 177 -13.34 -4.35 28.37
#